data_92e11b52732860c4ba2ca0ca2aaf0a0f
#
_entry.id   92e11b52732860c4ba2ca0ca2aaf0a0f
#
_cell.length_a   1.000
_cell.length_b   1.000
_cell.length_c   1.000
_cell.angle_alpha   90.00
_cell.angle_beta   90.00
_cell.angle_gamma   90.00
#
_symmetry.space_group_name_H-M   'P 1'
#
loop_
_entity.id
_entity.type
_entity.pdbx_description
1 polymer ?
#
loop_
_entity_poly.entity_id
_entity_poly.type
_entity_poly.pdbx_seq_one_letter_code
_entity_poly.pdbx_strand_id
1 'polypeptide(L)'
;MLIGKRLNDRYKIISLIGGGGMANVYLARDIILERDVAVKVLRLDFANDEQFIKRFRREAQAATSLNHEHIVSIYDIGEEEGVYYIVMEYVRGATLKQ
;
A
#
# COMPACT_ATOMS: atom_id res chain seq x y z
N MET A 1 -5.57 -14.93 -0.80
CA MET A 1 -4.69 -14.28 0.16
C MET A 1 -3.48 -13.70 -0.50
N LEU A 2 -3.11 -12.51 -0.10
CA LEU A 2 -1.94 -11.86 -0.68
C LEU A 2 -0.62 -12.29 -0.02
N ILE A 3 -0.70 -12.74 1.24
CA ILE A 3 0.53 -13.12 1.95
C ILE A 3 1.25 -14.22 1.19
N GLY A 4 2.54 -14.01 0.94
CA GLY A 4 3.37 -14.92 0.17
C GLY A 4 3.43 -14.61 -1.32
N LYS A 5 2.55 -13.74 -1.82
CA LYS A 5 2.55 -13.37 -3.22
C LYS A 5 3.43 -12.16 -3.46
N ARG A 6 3.82 -11.96 -4.72
CA ARG A 6 4.62 -10.80 -5.11
C ARG A 6 3.80 -9.92 -6.04
N LEU A 7 3.67 -8.66 -5.68
CA LEU A 7 3.04 -7.66 -6.53
C LEU A 7 4.09 -7.08 -7.46
N ASN A 8 3.75 -6.99 -8.74
CA ASN A 8 4.65 -6.48 -9.76
C ASN A 8 5.98 -7.24 -9.77
N ASP A 9 5.93 -8.51 -9.39
CA ASP A 9 7.11 -9.39 -9.32
C ASP A 9 8.24 -8.75 -8.51
N ARG A 10 7.90 -7.88 -7.57
CA ARG A 10 8.88 -7.10 -6.84
C ARG A 10 8.58 -7.04 -5.34
N TYR A 11 7.32 -6.85 -4.96
CA TYR A 11 6.96 -6.61 -3.57
C TYR A 11 6.38 -7.88 -2.97
N LYS A 12 7.19 -8.61 -2.22
CA LYS A 12 6.76 -9.85 -1.60
C LYS A 12 5.99 -9.54 -0.33
N ILE A 13 4.72 -9.90 -0.29
CA ILE A 13 3.85 -9.62 0.85
C ILE A 13 4.16 -10.60 1.96
N ILE A 14 4.51 -10.09 3.13
CA ILE A 14 4.97 -10.89 4.26
C ILE A 14 3.87 -11.09 5.29
N SER A 15 3.28 -10.00 5.78
CA SER A 15 2.29 -10.10 6.84
C SER A 15 1.36 -8.91 6.83
N LEU A 16 0.19 -9.10 7.42
CA LEU A 16 -0.78 -8.01 7.60
C LEU A 16 -0.40 -7.25 8.85
N ILE A 17 -0.20 -5.94 8.73
CA ILE A 17 0.22 -5.13 9.87
C ILE A 17 -0.78 -4.06 10.25
N GLY A 18 -1.82 -3.84 9.45
CA GLY A 18 -2.85 -2.87 9.79
C GLY A 18 -4.01 -2.99 8.84
N GLY A 19 -5.08 -2.30 9.16
CA GLY A 19 -6.25 -2.35 8.31
C GLY A 19 -7.38 -1.55 8.90
N GLY A 20 -8.45 -1.43 8.12
CA GLY A 20 -9.64 -0.73 8.51
C GLY A 20 -10.17 0.06 7.32
N GLY A 21 -11.46 0.34 7.34
CA GLY A 21 -12.08 1.04 6.23
C GLY A 21 -11.92 0.27 4.93
N MET A 22 -11.40 0.94 3.91
CA MET A 22 -11.33 0.39 2.57
C MET A 22 -10.06 -0.38 2.27
N ALA A 23 -9.04 -0.28 3.09
CA ALA A 23 -7.73 -0.80 2.74
C ALA A 23 -7.10 -1.59 3.88
N ASN A 24 -6.26 -2.52 3.51
CA ASN A 24 -5.39 -3.25 4.45
C ASN A 24 -3.96 -2.84 4.18
N VAL A 25 -3.13 -2.87 5.23
CA VAL A 25 -1.72 -2.52 5.11
C VAL A 25 -0.90 -3.75 5.44
N TYR A 26 0.04 -4.07 4.56
CA TYR A 26 0.91 -5.23 4.69
C TYR A 26 2.35 -4.80 4.84
N LEU A 27 3.11 -5.58 5.59
CA LEU A 27 4.56 -5.51 5.52
C LEU A 27 4.98 -6.31 4.28
N ALA A 28 5.86 -5.75 3.49
CA ALA A 28 6.36 -6.40 2.30
C ALA A 28 7.86 -6.17 2.16
N ARG A 29 8.48 -7.01 1.35
CA ARG A 29 9.90 -6.87 1.04
C ARG A 29 10.05 -6.46 -0.41
N ASP A 30 10.70 -5.33 -0.64
CA ASP A 30 11.09 -4.92 -1.97
C ASP A 30 12.34 -5.71 -2.33
N ILE A 31 12.19 -6.73 -3.16
CA ILE A 31 13.30 -7.64 -3.44
C ILE A 31 14.33 -7.02 -4.37
N ILE A 32 13.98 -5.95 -5.07
CA ILE A 32 14.94 -5.29 -5.95
C ILE A 32 15.84 -4.37 -5.15
N LEU A 33 15.28 -3.56 -4.26
CA LEU A 33 16.07 -2.65 -3.45
C LEU A 33 16.44 -3.24 -2.10
N GLU A 34 15.98 -4.45 -1.81
CA GLU A 34 16.33 -5.20 -0.60
C GLU A 34 16.01 -4.41 0.66
N ARG A 35 14.77 -3.95 0.74
CA ARG A 35 14.33 -3.18 1.91
C ARG A 35 12.88 -3.51 2.23
N ASP A 36 12.50 -3.29 3.49
CA ASP A 36 11.13 -3.45 3.91
C ASP A 36 10.31 -2.24 3.48
N VAL A 37 9.06 -2.50 3.06
CA VAL A 37 8.13 -1.44 2.67
C VAL A 37 6.77 -1.78 3.25
N ALA A 38 5.90 -0.78 3.33
CA ALA A 38 4.50 -0.99 3.66
C ALA A 38 3.70 -0.93 2.36
N VAL A 39 2.77 -1.85 2.19
CA VAL A 39 1.93 -1.88 1.00
C VAL A 39 0.48 -1.77 1.43
N LYS A 40 -0.15 -0.68 1.04
CA LYS A 40 -1.56 -0.45 1.31
C LYS A 40 -2.35 -0.97 0.13
N VAL A 41 -3.29 -1.87 0.40
CA VAL A 41 -4.03 -2.57 -0.65
C VAL A 41 -5.51 -2.28 -0.49
N LEU A 42 -6.14 -1.82 -1.56
CA LEU A 42 -7.59 -1.61 -1.57
C LEU A 42 -8.27 -2.96 -1.40
N ARG A 43 -9.19 -3.06 -0.44
CA ARG A 43 -9.87 -4.32 -0.17
C ARG A 43 -10.69 -4.74 -1.38
N LEU A 44 -10.75 -6.06 -1.60
CA LEU A 44 -11.40 -6.60 -2.80
C LEU A 44 -12.87 -6.26 -2.87
N ASP A 45 -13.54 -6.12 -1.73
CA ASP A 45 -14.95 -5.77 -1.74
C ASP A 45 -15.19 -4.33 -2.23
N PHE A 46 -14.15 -3.51 -2.34
CA PHE A 46 -14.26 -2.16 -2.91
C PHE A 46 -13.57 -2.04 -4.26
N ALA A 47 -12.89 -3.07 -4.70
CA ALA A 47 -12.06 -2.99 -5.90
C ALA A 47 -12.88 -2.98 -7.20
N ASN A 48 -14.17 -3.25 -7.12
CA ASN A 48 -15.05 -3.20 -8.29
C ASN A 48 -15.81 -1.89 -8.41
N ASP A 49 -15.61 -0.97 -7.47
CA ASP A 49 -16.33 0.29 -7.46
C ASP A 49 -15.36 1.41 -7.86
N GLU A 50 -15.62 2.02 -9.00
CA GLU A 50 -14.73 3.06 -9.53
C GLU A 50 -14.56 4.24 -8.60
N GLN A 51 -15.58 4.57 -7.82
CA GLN A 51 -15.48 5.69 -6.90
C GLN A 51 -14.45 5.41 -5.80
N PHE A 52 -14.44 4.19 -5.29
CA PHE A 52 -13.47 3.80 -4.28
C PHE A 52 -12.06 3.72 -4.86
N ILE A 53 -11.94 3.24 -6.10
CA ILE A 53 -10.64 3.16 -6.76
C ILE A 53 -10.08 4.57 -6.97
N LYS A 54 -10.92 5.49 -7.45
CA LYS A 54 -10.48 6.87 -7.66
C LYS A 54 -10.07 7.54 -6.36
N ARG A 55 -10.85 7.30 -5.31
CA ARG A 55 -10.54 7.88 -4.00
C ARG A 55 -9.23 7.33 -3.47
N PHE A 56 -9.02 6.02 -3.62
CA PHE A 56 -7.79 5.37 -3.17
C PHE A 56 -6.58 6.00 -3.86
N ARG A 57 -6.64 6.15 -5.18
CA ARG A 57 -5.55 6.76 -5.95
C ARG A 57 -5.36 8.23 -5.62
N ARG A 58 -6.46 8.94 -5.43
CA ARG A 58 -6.39 10.37 -5.13
C ARG A 58 -5.72 10.62 -3.79
N GLU A 59 -6.03 9.80 -2.80
CA GLU A 59 -5.40 9.95 -1.50
C GLU A 59 -3.89 9.73 -1.58
N ALA A 60 -3.46 8.76 -2.38
CA ALA A 60 -2.05 8.51 -2.57
C ALA A 60 -1.37 9.69 -3.28
N GLN A 61 -2.01 10.23 -4.31
CA GLN A 61 -1.46 11.35 -5.04
C GLN A 61 -1.37 12.60 -4.17
N ALA A 62 -2.36 12.81 -3.32
CA ALA A 62 -2.35 13.94 -2.41
C ALA A 62 -1.18 13.81 -1.42
N ALA A 63 -0.94 12.60 -0.94
CA ALA A 63 0.15 12.37 -0.01
C ALA A 63 1.51 12.67 -0.64
N THR A 64 1.68 12.31 -1.92
CA THR A 64 2.95 12.58 -2.60
C THR A 64 3.17 14.05 -2.87
N SER A 65 2.08 14.82 -3.01
CA SER A 65 2.20 16.23 -3.34
C SER A 65 2.33 17.12 -2.13
N LEU A 66 2.08 16.61 -0.93
CA LEU A 66 2.17 17.39 0.29
C LEU A 66 3.55 17.23 0.89
N ASN A 67 4.21 18.35 1.10
CA ASN A 67 5.52 18.34 1.74
C ASN A 67 5.31 18.49 3.24
N HIS A 68 5.01 17.40 3.88
CA HIS A 68 4.64 17.39 5.29
C HIS A 68 5.50 16.38 6.04
N GLU A 69 6.07 16.80 7.16
CA GLU A 69 7.05 15.96 7.86
C GLU A 69 6.45 14.69 8.44
N HIS A 70 5.15 14.63 8.62
CA HIS A 70 4.50 13.45 9.21
C HIS A 70 3.91 12.52 8.17
N ILE A 71 4.12 12.79 6.90
CA ILE A 71 3.59 11.94 5.84
C ILE A 71 4.71 11.03 5.36
N VAL A 72 4.44 9.72 5.38
CA VAL A 72 5.41 8.75 4.89
C VAL A 72 5.56 8.90 3.38
N SER A 73 6.73 8.57 2.88
CA SER A 73 7.00 8.67 1.45
C SER A 73 6.27 7.58 0.69
N ILE A 74 5.67 7.96 -0.43
CA ILE A 74 5.06 7.01 -1.36
C ILE A 74 6.12 6.65 -2.40
N TYR A 75 6.37 5.36 -2.56
CA TYR A 75 7.38 4.88 -3.50
C TYR A 75 6.79 4.46 -4.83
N ASP A 76 5.58 3.93 -4.81
CA ASP A 76 5.00 3.34 -6.02
C ASP A 76 3.49 3.22 -5.86
N ILE A 77 2.78 3.23 -6.96
CA ILE A 77 1.34 3.03 -7.01
C ILE A 77 1.09 2.11 -8.19
N GLY A 78 0.30 1.07 -7.99
CA GLY A 78 0.06 0.16 -9.08
C GLY A 78 -1.24 -0.60 -8.98
N GLU A 79 -1.45 -1.41 -10.00
CA GLU A 79 -2.60 -2.28 -10.07
C GLU A 79 -2.17 -3.55 -10.80
N GLU A 80 -2.51 -4.70 -10.25
CA GLU A 80 -2.17 -5.98 -10.85
C GLU A 80 -3.31 -6.94 -10.62
N GLU A 81 -3.91 -7.42 -11.70
CA GLU A 81 -4.98 -8.40 -11.66
C GLU A 81 -6.10 -8.00 -10.71
N GLY A 82 -6.51 -6.72 -10.79
CA GLY A 82 -7.59 -6.21 -9.96
C GLY A 82 -7.19 -5.81 -8.55
N VAL A 83 -5.93 -5.94 -8.20
CA VAL A 83 -5.42 -5.54 -6.90
C VAL A 83 -4.78 -4.16 -7.02
N TYR A 84 -5.38 -3.17 -6.35
CA TYR A 84 -4.88 -1.80 -6.37
C TYR A 84 -4.06 -1.58 -5.12
N TYR A 85 -2.83 -1.08 -5.29
CA TYR A 85 -1.91 -0.98 -4.17
C TYR A 85 -1.07 0.28 -4.21
N ILE A 86 -0.60 0.68 -3.03
CA ILE A 86 0.30 1.80 -2.85
C ILE A 86 1.47 1.30 -2.02
N VAL A 87 2.68 1.48 -2.53
CA VAL A 87 3.90 1.08 -1.81
C VAL A 87 4.46 2.31 -1.15
N MET A 88 4.76 2.22 0.12
CA MET A 88 5.20 3.37 0.89
C MET A 88 6.27 2.98 1.89
N GLU A 89 6.87 3.99 2.46
CA GLU A 89 7.88 3.81 3.49
C GLU A 89 7.32 3.01 4.66
N TYR A 90 8.07 2.02 5.13
CA TYR A 90 7.73 1.30 6.34
C TYR A 90 8.52 1.91 7.49
N VAL A 91 7.82 2.41 8.49
CA VAL A 91 8.46 3.02 9.65
C VAL A 91 8.38 2.03 10.80
N ARG A 92 9.49 1.40 11.10
CA ARG A 92 9.54 0.38 12.15
C ARG A 92 9.20 1.00 13.50
N GLY A 93 8.36 0.32 14.26
CA GLY A 93 7.97 0.78 15.59
C GLY A 93 6.87 1.81 15.60
N ALA A 94 6.47 2.31 14.45
CA ALA A 94 5.36 3.26 14.37
C ALA A 94 4.05 2.52 14.18
N THR A 95 2.95 3.13 14.64
CA THR A 95 1.65 2.54 14.38
C THR A 95 1.10 3.07 13.07
N LEU A 96 0.42 2.21 12.32
CA LEU A 96 -0.16 2.55 11.04
C LEU A 96 -1.66 2.69 11.10
N LYS A 97 -2.22 2.84 12.27
CA LYS A 97 -3.66 2.86 12.41
C LYS A 97 -4.30 4.22 12.20
N GLN A 98 -3.55 5.22 11.94
CA GLN A 98 -4.11 6.53 11.67
C GLN A 98 -5.02 6.53 10.47
#